data_c71336c9f1302554ac692235820f8d60
#
_entry.id   c71336c9f1302554ac692235820f8d60
#
_cell.length_a   1.000
_cell.length_b   1.000
_cell.length_c   1.000
_cell.angle_alpha   90.00
_cell.angle_beta   90.00
_cell.angle_gamma   90.00
#
_symmetry.space_group_name_H-M   'P 1'
#
loop_
_entity.id
_entity.type
_entity.pdbx_description
1 polymer ?
#
loop_
_entity_poly.entity_id
_entity_poly.type
_entity_poly.pdbx_seq_one_letter_code
_entity_poly.pdbx_strand_id
1 'polypeptide(L)'
;MHAPAPHRLPFSPIMPMCTRMPAPTILSSADPAALFQLDGDPAAKKIVVAMSGGVDSSVVAALAARTGAEVIGITLQLYDHGEAVGRAKSCCAGDDIRDARMVADRLGIAHYVFDHASAFKDEVIDQFADDYMQGR
;
A
#
# COMPACT_ATOMS: atom_id res chain seq x y z
N MET A 1 -27.16 -58.65 -6.54
CA MET A 1 -27.22 -57.30 -5.93
C MET A 1 -26.18 -56.44 -6.60
N HIS A 2 -26.60 -55.59 -7.52
CA HIS A 2 -25.72 -54.74 -8.32
C HIS A 2 -25.75 -53.34 -7.72
N ALA A 3 -24.59 -52.82 -7.29
CA ALA A 3 -24.46 -51.45 -6.78
C ALA A 3 -24.41 -50.49 -7.96
N PRO A 4 -25.10 -49.32 -7.92
CA PRO A 4 -25.05 -48.33 -8.97
C PRO A 4 -23.75 -47.54 -8.91
N ALA A 5 -23.19 -47.26 -10.09
CA ALA A 5 -21.97 -46.45 -10.28
C ALA A 5 -22.19 -44.95 -9.91
N PRO A 6 -21.18 -44.26 -9.41
CA PRO A 6 -21.29 -42.85 -9.06
C PRO A 6 -21.41 -41.98 -10.31
N HIS A 7 -22.44 -41.13 -10.37
CA HIS A 7 -22.62 -40.10 -11.38
C HIS A 7 -21.53 -39.04 -11.25
N ARG A 8 -20.66 -38.95 -12.24
CA ARG A 8 -19.75 -37.79 -12.44
C ARG A 8 -20.58 -36.61 -12.96
N LEU A 9 -20.65 -35.55 -12.18
CA LEU A 9 -21.15 -34.25 -12.65
C LEU A 9 -20.16 -33.66 -13.63
N PRO A 10 -20.61 -33.04 -14.75
CA PRO A 10 -19.73 -32.42 -15.70
C PRO A 10 -19.12 -31.15 -15.08
N PHE A 11 -17.79 -31.13 -15.00
CA PHE A 11 -17.02 -29.96 -14.63
C PHE A 11 -17.16 -28.92 -15.76
N SER A 12 -17.96 -27.88 -15.53
CA SER A 12 -18.00 -26.72 -16.43
C SER A 12 -16.70 -25.95 -16.26
N PRO A 13 -15.98 -25.64 -17.34
CA PRO A 13 -14.80 -24.77 -17.25
C PRO A 13 -15.25 -23.36 -16.84
N ILE A 14 -14.75 -22.92 -15.68
CA ILE A 14 -14.88 -21.54 -15.22
C ILE A 14 -14.08 -20.71 -16.21
N MET A 15 -14.80 -19.95 -17.07
CA MET A 15 -14.20 -18.96 -17.94
C MET A 15 -13.39 -17.94 -17.12
N PRO A 16 -12.16 -17.61 -17.52
CA PRO A 16 -11.42 -16.50 -16.95
C PRO A 16 -12.04 -15.19 -17.46
N MET A 17 -13.05 -14.69 -16.76
CA MET A 17 -13.55 -13.33 -16.96
C MET A 17 -12.62 -12.34 -16.26
N CYS A 18 -11.36 -12.30 -16.67
CA CYS A 18 -10.52 -11.13 -16.45
C CYS A 18 -10.45 -10.36 -17.76
N THR A 19 -11.56 -9.73 -18.12
CA THR A 19 -11.56 -8.72 -19.15
C THR A 19 -10.71 -7.57 -18.62
N ARG A 20 -9.50 -7.44 -19.18
CA ARG A 20 -8.59 -6.34 -18.94
C ARG A 20 -9.35 -5.04 -19.22
N MET A 21 -9.80 -4.36 -18.17
CA MET A 21 -10.41 -3.03 -18.32
C MET A 21 -9.38 -2.14 -19.03
N PRO A 22 -9.75 -1.44 -20.11
CA PRO A 22 -8.87 -0.46 -20.71
C PRO A 22 -8.56 0.60 -19.64
N ALA A 23 -7.27 0.90 -19.45
CA ALA A 23 -6.86 1.96 -18.54
C ALA A 23 -7.57 3.26 -18.92
N PRO A 24 -8.11 4.03 -17.97
CA PRO A 24 -8.79 5.27 -18.28
C PRO A 24 -7.86 6.19 -19.05
N THR A 25 -8.31 6.63 -20.20
CA THR A 25 -7.56 7.42 -21.20
C THR A 25 -6.97 8.72 -20.65
N ILE A 26 -7.44 9.18 -19.50
CA ILE A 26 -7.03 10.46 -18.87
C ILE A 26 -5.58 10.39 -18.32
N LEU A 27 -5.11 9.22 -17.91
CA LEU A 27 -3.73 9.02 -17.42
C LEU A 27 -2.75 8.61 -18.54
N SER A 28 -3.25 8.41 -19.74
CA SER A 28 -2.44 7.94 -20.87
C SER A 28 -1.61 9.03 -21.54
N SER A 29 -1.91 10.31 -21.31
CA SER A 29 -1.28 11.43 -22.01
C SER A 29 -0.24 12.22 -21.20
N ALA A 30 -0.19 12.04 -19.88
CA ALA A 30 0.82 12.68 -19.05
C ALA A 30 2.05 11.77 -18.92
N ASP A 31 3.22 12.27 -19.31
CA ASP A 31 4.50 11.61 -19.03
C ASP A 31 4.69 11.52 -17.50
N PRO A 32 4.75 10.31 -16.90
CA PRO A 32 4.94 10.18 -15.46
C PRO A 32 6.23 10.83 -14.97
N ALA A 33 7.31 10.84 -15.76
CA ALA A 33 8.56 11.47 -15.39
C ALA A 33 8.41 13.00 -15.23
N ALA A 34 7.58 13.62 -16.05
CA ALA A 34 7.27 15.04 -15.93
C ALA A 34 6.46 15.37 -14.67
N LEU A 35 5.57 14.48 -14.23
CA LEU A 35 4.81 14.68 -12.99
C LEU A 35 5.72 14.71 -11.75
N PHE A 36 6.81 13.92 -11.76
CA PHE A 36 7.79 13.88 -10.67
C PHE A 36 8.96 14.86 -10.88
N GLN A 37 8.92 15.70 -11.93
CA GLN A 37 9.97 16.66 -12.27
C GLN A 37 11.36 16.00 -12.33
N LEU A 38 11.43 14.82 -12.93
CA LEU A 38 12.68 14.06 -13.05
C LEU A 38 13.52 14.66 -14.21
N ASP A 39 14.65 15.22 -13.87
CA ASP A 39 15.61 15.69 -14.86
C ASP A 39 16.53 14.57 -15.34
N GLY A 40 16.74 14.47 -16.64
CA GLY A 40 17.62 13.49 -17.26
C GLY A 40 17.00 12.09 -17.38
N ASP A 41 17.83 11.04 -17.38
CA ASP A 41 17.37 9.66 -17.54
C ASP A 41 16.67 9.14 -16.25
N PRO A 42 15.37 8.81 -16.30
CA PRO A 42 14.67 8.27 -15.16
C PRO A 42 15.29 6.98 -14.61
N ALA A 43 15.88 6.14 -15.47
CA ALA A 43 16.50 4.88 -15.05
C ALA A 43 17.71 5.08 -14.11
N ALA A 44 18.31 6.27 -14.11
CA ALA A 44 19.39 6.64 -13.19
C ALA A 44 18.89 7.25 -11.88
N LYS A 45 17.57 7.36 -11.69
CA LYS A 45 16.94 8.02 -10.52
C LYS A 45 16.34 7.02 -9.56
N LYS A 46 16.24 7.45 -8.29
CA LYS A 46 15.52 6.72 -7.24
C LYS A 46 14.38 7.58 -6.72
N ILE A 47 13.21 6.98 -6.58
CA ILE A 47 12.03 7.62 -6.00
C ILE A 47 11.66 6.85 -4.73
N VAL A 48 11.57 7.56 -3.62
CA VAL A 48 11.03 7.02 -2.37
C VAL A 48 9.60 7.50 -2.21
N VAL A 49 8.66 6.56 -2.05
CA VAL A 49 7.24 6.84 -1.87
C VAL A 49 6.83 6.49 -0.46
N ALA A 50 6.33 7.46 0.30
CA ALA A 50 5.69 7.20 1.58
C ALA A 50 4.33 6.56 1.34
N MET A 51 4.15 5.34 1.84
CA MET A 51 2.94 4.53 1.63
C MET A 51 2.20 4.35 2.95
N SER A 52 0.99 4.90 3.02
CA SER A 52 0.13 4.81 4.20
C SER A 52 -0.87 3.64 4.15
N GLY A 53 -0.88 2.86 3.08
CA GLY A 53 -1.93 1.85 2.81
C GLY A 53 -3.19 2.43 2.16
N GLY A 54 -3.35 3.75 2.15
CA GLY A 54 -4.49 4.42 1.51
C GLY A 54 -4.37 4.50 -0.01
N VAL A 55 -5.49 4.89 -0.65
CA VAL A 55 -5.62 4.97 -2.11
C VAL A 55 -4.66 5.99 -2.72
N ASP A 56 -4.53 7.17 -2.11
CA ASP A 56 -3.73 8.26 -2.68
C ASP A 56 -2.24 7.88 -2.78
N SER A 57 -1.67 7.34 -1.70
CA SER A 57 -0.29 6.87 -1.68
C SER A 57 -0.06 5.71 -2.65
N SER A 58 -1.06 4.84 -2.83
CA SER A 58 -1.03 3.74 -3.80
C SER A 58 -1.01 4.25 -5.24
N VAL A 59 -1.78 5.30 -5.54
CA VAL A 59 -1.77 5.95 -6.86
C VAL A 59 -0.42 6.61 -7.14
N VAL A 60 0.14 7.31 -6.15
CA VAL A 60 1.48 7.92 -6.27
C VAL A 60 2.54 6.84 -6.56
N ALA A 61 2.52 5.72 -5.82
CA ALA A 61 3.43 4.62 -6.05
C ALA A 61 3.28 4.01 -7.46
N ALA A 62 2.04 3.85 -7.94
CA ALA A 62 1.76 3.35 -9.28
C ALA A 62 2.24 4.30 -10.39
N LEU A 63 2.11 5.61 -10.19
CA LEU A 63 2.64 6.60 -11.12
C LEU A 63 4.17 6.61 -11.10
N ALA A 64 4.79 6.57 -9.92
CA ALA A 64 6.24 6.49 -9.77
C ALA A 64 6.82 5.25 -10.48
N ALA A 65 6.21 4.08 -10.30
CA ALA A 65 6.64 2.83 -10.96
C ALA A 65 6.59 2.90 -12.50
N ARG A 66 5.77 3.80 -13.07
CA ARG A 66 5.69 4.01 -14.52
C ARG A 66 6.76 4.94 -15.09
N THR A 67 7.50 5.63 -14.25
CA THR A 67 8.56 6.56 -14.71
C THR A 67 9.78 5.84 -15.28
N GLY A 68 9.98 4.56 -14.91
CA GLY A 68 11.20 3.81 -15.20
C GLY A 68 12.32 4.03 -14.20
N ALA A 69 12.12 4.85 -13.16
CA ALA A 69 13.05 5.02 -12.04
C ALA A 69 13.01 3.81 -11.10
N GLU A 70 14.06 3.64 -10.30
CA GLU A 70 14.04 2.71 -9.17
C GLU A 70 13.12 3.26 -8.09
N VAL A 71 12.04 2.52 -7.75
CA VAL A 71 11.04 2.97 -6.77
C VAL A 71 11.12 2.14 -5.51
N ILE A 72 11.09 2.80 -4.37
CA ILE A 72 11.10 2.19 -3.04
C ILE A 72 9.91 2.73 -2.25
N GLY A 73 9.03 1.84 -1.79
CA GLY A 73 7.95 2.15 -0.86
C GLY A 73 8.43 2.13 0.59
N ILE A 74 8.01 3.11 1.39
CA ILE A 74 8.30 3.16 2.82
C ILE A 74 6.99 3.40 3.59
N THR A 75 6.75 2.60 4.63
CA THR A 75 5.68 2.82 5.60
C THR A 75 6.28 3.05 6.98
N LEU A 76 5.82 4.08 7.69
CA LEU A 76 6.18 4.31 9.08
C LEU A 76 5.11 3.71 9.98
N GLN A 77 5.48 2.82 10.87
CA GLN A 77 4.64 2.34 11.95
C GLN A 77 4.78 3.30 13.13
N LEU A 78 3.72 4.08 13.40
CA LEU A 78 3.71 5.13 14.42
C LEU A 78 3.02 4.70 15.72
N TYR A 79 2.39 3.52 15.74
CA TYR A 79 1.67 3.01 16.91
C TYR A 79 2.03 1.55 17.16
N ASP A 80 2.21 1.19 18.43
CA ASP A 80 2.35 -0.20 18.82
C ASP A 80 0.98 -0.87 18.92
N HIS A 81 0.80 -1.98 18.21
CA HIS A 81 -0.44 -2.76 18.23
C HIS A 81 -0.61 -3.60 19.49
N GLY A 82 0.44 -3.77 20.29
CA GLY A 82 0.46 -4.59 21.49
C GLY A 82 -0.12 -3.89 22.72
N GLU A 83 -0.02 -2.57 22.84
CA GLU A 83 -0.51 -1.82 24.01
C GLU A 83 -2.00 -1.44 23.97
N ALA A 84 -2.64 -1.54 22.79
CA ALA A 84 -4.06 -1.22 22.62
C ALA A 84 -5.01 -2.36 23.03
N VAL A 85 -4.60 -3.25 23.94
CA VAL A 85 -5.40 -4.37 24.48
C VAL A 85 -6.46 -3.87 25.48
N GLY A 86 -7.32 -2.96 25.05
CA GLY A 86 -8.43 -2.48 25.88
C GLY A 86 -9.62 -1.94 25.09
N ARG A 87 -9.48 -1.71 23.79
CA ARG A 87 -10.58 -1.29 22.90
C ARG A 87 -10.62 -2.11 21.63
N ALA A 88 -11.59 -2.99 21.57
CA ALA A 88 -11.99 -3.67 20.34
C ALA A 88 -12.24 -2.63 19.23
N LYS A 89 -11.33 -2.52 18.28
CA LYS A 89 -11.37 -1.84 16.99
C LYS A 89 -10.12 -1.00 16.66
N SER A 90 -8.92 -1.50 16.96
CA SER A 90 -7.71 -0.98 16.31
C SER A 90 -7.23 -1.96 15.22
N CYS A 91 -8.16 -2.38 14.36
CA CYS A 91 -7.83 -3.24 13.22
C CYS A 91 -7.10 -2.50 12.09
N CYS A 92 -7.15 -1.16 12.08
CA CYS A 92 -6.78 -0.38 10.89
C CYS A 92 -5.28 -0.31 10.63
N ALA A 93 -4.43 -0.18 11.64
CA ALA A 93 -3.01 0.09 11.38
C ALA A 93 -2.23 -1.13 10.87
N GLY A 94 -2.58 -2.35 11.30
CA GLY A 94 -2.02 -3.59 10.72
C GLY A 94 -2.51 -3.87 9.31
N ASP A 95 -3.76 -3.50 9.02
CA ASP A 95 -4.36 -3.62 7.71
C ASP A 95 -3.74 -2.62 6.73
N ASP A 96 -3.46 -1.39 7.15
CA ASP A 96 -2.82 -0.36 6.32
C ASP A 96 -1.42 -0.78 5.86
N ILE A 97 -0.59 -1.33 6.76
CA ILE A 97 0.74 -1.86 6.41
C ILE A 97 0.62 -3.04 5.44
N ARG A 98 -0.36 -3.91 5.66
CA ARG A 98 -0.63 -5.04 4.77
C ARG A 98 -1.07 -4.58 3.39
N ASP A 99 -1.95 -3.58 3.32
CA ASP A 99 -2.45 -3.02 2.07
C ASP A 99 -1.34 -2.31 1.30
N ALA A 100 -0.49 -1.52 1.98
CA ALA A 100 0.70 -0.92 1.37
C ALA A 100 1.64 -1.99 0.78
N ARG A 101 1.87 -3.09 1.51
CA ARG A 101 2.70 -4.21 1.06
C ARG A 101 2.10 -4.90 -0.17
N MET A 102 0.79 -5.16 -0.16
CA MET A 102 0.11 -5.77 -1.31
C MET A 102 0.18 -4.90 -2.57
N VAL A 103 0.09 -3.57 -2.41
CA VAL A 103 0.24 -2.64 -3.54
C VAL A 103 1.67 -2.67 -4.07
N ALA A 104 2.68 -2.59 -3.18
CA ALA A 104 4.08 -2.65 -3.57
C ALA A 104 4.41 -3.96 -4.30
N ASP A 105 3.93 -5.10 -3.81
CA ASP A 105 4.11 -6.42 -4.46
C ASP A 105 3.50 -6.43 -5.87
N ARG A 106 2.30 -5.86 -6.04
CA ARG A 106 1.65 -5.77 -7.36
C ARG A 106 2.38 -4.87 -8.34
N LEU A 107 3.04 -3.83 -7.83
CA LEU A 107 3.83 -2.89 -8.63
C LEU A 107 5.24 -3.39 -8.88
N GLY A 108 5.69 -4.44 -8.18
CA GLY A 108 7.04 -4.98 -8.27
C GLY A 108 8.10 -4.06 -7.69
N ILE A 109 7.75 -3.23 -6.70
CA ILE A 109 8.66 -2.30 -6.02
C ILE A 109 9.05 -2.84 -4.64
N ALA A 110 10.26 -2.50 -4.18
CA ALA A 110 10.70 -2.83 -2.82
C ALA A 110 9.87 -2.04 -1.80
N HIS A 111 9.51 -2.67 -0.66
CA HIS A 111 8.74 -2.03 0.40
C HIS A 111 9.37 -2.31 1.77
N TYR A 112 9.58 -1.25 2.53
CA TYR A 112 10.15 -1.30 3.88
C TYR A 112 9.19 -0.69 4.88
N VAL A 113 9.11 -1.31 6.07
CA VAL A 113 8.36 -0.79 7.20
C VAL A 113 9.36 -0.40 8.29
N PHE A 114 9.30 0.83 8.74
CA PHE A 114 10.13 1.33 9.84
C PHE A 114 9.26 1.53 11.07
N ASP A 115 9.68 0.93 12.19
CA ASP A 115 9.04 1.14 13.48
C ASP A 115 9.55 2.44 14.12
N HIS A 116 8.65 3.40 14.26
CA HIS A 116 8.88 4.69 14.90
C HIS A 116 7.87 4.94 16.04
N ALA A 117 7.22 3.90 16.57
CA ALA A 117 6.15 4.04 17.55
C ALA A 117 6.63 4.74 18.83
N SER A 118 7.79 4.36 19.37
CA SER A 118 8.34 4.98 20.58
C SER A 118 8.74 6.44 20.34
N ALA A 119 9.48 6.73 19.27
CA ALA A 119 9.90 8.09 18.96
C ALA A 119 8.70 9.02 18.71
N PHE A 120 7.68 8.54 18.00
CA PHE A 120 6.46 9.29 17.75
C PHE A 120 5.68 9.59 19.04
N LYS A 121 5.62 8.61 19.95
CA LYS A 121 5.00 8.81 21.26
C LYS A 121 5.70 9.91 22.04
N ASP A 122 7.02 9.80 22.19
CA ASP A 122 7.81 10.68 23.07
C ASP A 122 7.90 12.10 22.47
N GLU A 123 8.12 12.24 21.17
CA GLU A 123 8.39 13.53 20.52
C GLU A 123 7.12 14.27 20.06
N VAL A 124 6.03 13.55 19.82
CA VAL A 124 4.81 14.15 19.26
C VAL A 124 3.65 14.05 20.23
N ILE A 125 3.30 12.84 20.69
CA ILE A 125 2.08 12.63 21.46
C ILE A 125 2.22 13.24 22.85
N ASP A 126 3.31 12.97 23.55
CA ASP A 126 3.52 13.43 24.92
C ASP A 126 3.69 14.97 24.92
N GLN A 127 4.40 15.53 23.95
CA GLN A 127 4.53 16.99 23.81
C GLN A 127 3.19 17.66 23.47
N PHE A 128 2.40 17.09 22.57
CA PHE A 128 1.07 17.60 22.26
C PHE A 128 0.13 17.55 23.48
N ALA A 129 0.17 16.47 24.25
CA ALA A 129 -0.63 16.34 25.46
C ALA A 129 -0.25 17.40 26.50
N ASP A 130 1.04 17.65 26.70
CA ASP A 130 1.55 18.67 27.61
C ASP A 130 1.14 20.08 27.19
N ASP A 131 1.26 20.42 25.90
CA ASP A 131 0.85 21.72 25.36
C ASP A 131 -0.67 21.93 25.48
N TYR A 132 -1.46 20.89 25.22
CA TYR A 132 -2.90 20.94 25.39
C TYR A 132 -3.31 21.16 26.86
N MET A 133 -2.66 20.47 27.80
CA MET A 133 -2.91 20.64 29.24
C MET A 133 -2.54 22.02 29.74
N GLN A 134 -1.56 22.68 29.12
CA GLN A 134 -1.13 24.04 29.44
C GLN A 134 -1.93 25.14 28.72
N GLY A 135 -2.88 24.75 27.86
CA GLY A 135 -3.71 25.68 27.09
C GLY A 135 -2.97 26.41 25.96
N ARG A 136 -1.92 25.80 25.42
CA ARG A 136 -1.16 26.30 24.27
C ARG A 136 -1.57 25.64 22.98
#